data_368be5e6ab2f09091b03cdb9a4b6ffeb
#
_entry.id   368be5e6ab2f09091b03cdb9a4b6ffeb
#
_cell.length_a   1.000
_cell.length_b   1.000
_cell.length_c   1.000
_cell.angle_alpha   90.00
_cell.angle_beta   90.00
_cell.angle_gamma   90.00
#
_symmetry.space_group_name_H-M   'P 1'
#
loop_
_entity.id
_entity.type
_entity.pdbx_description
1 polymer ?
#
loop_
_entity_poly.entity_id
_entity_poly.type
_entity_poly.pdbx_seq_one_letter_code
_entity_poly.pdbx_strand_id
1 'polypeptide(L)'
;MFQILETAWPAVKTTGLTGCVTAPETEDNLLLFEDKYATHIPKDYRQLLSHFGACHFVDPQIYTLKDLDRYYPLFLQQWEDYKKEYPLLNNIDPFPVGSFGDGSVAFLDRNSLKIYILIHDFGIFSDDVGDFPCELCFENFGELVEMQVEIILYLQQCGVS
;
A
#
# COMPACT_ATOMS: atom_id res chain seq x y z
N MET A 1 -5.62 7.94 -12.24
CA MET A 1 -4.53 7.01 -11.95
C MET A 1 -3.84 6.47 -13.20
N PHE A 2 -4.46 5.66 -14.07
CA PHE A 2 -3.74 5.01 -15.19
C PHE A 2 -3.08 5.97 -16.17
N GLN A 3 -3.71 7.07 -16.53
CA GLN A 3 -3.16 8.04 -17.47
C GLN A 3 -1.86 8.68 -16.94
N ILE A 4 -1.75 8.92 -15.64
CA ILE A 4 -0.53 9.44 -14.99
C ILE A 4 0.54 8.36 -14.99
N LEU A 5 0.21 7.12 -14.65
CA LEU A 5 1.16 6.02 -14.69
C LEU A 5 1.67 5.74 -16.10
N GLU A 6 0.81 5.71 -17.11
CA GLU A 6 1.23 5.49 -18.50
C GLU A 6 2.21 6.56 -19.01
N THR A 7 2.04 7.81 -18.58
CA THR A 7 2.91 8.91 -18.99
C THR A 7 4.17 9.03 -18.13
N ALA A 8 4.08 8.84 -16.82
CA ALA A 8 5.18 9.05 -15.88
C ALA A 8 6.02 7.80 -15.61
N TRP A 9 5.44 6.59 -15.72
CA TRP A 9 6.13 5.34 -15.40
C TRP A 9 7.37 5.04 -16.27
N PRO A 10 7.38 5.37 -17.58
CA PRO A 10 8.62 5.28 -18.36
C PRO A 10 9.74 6.16 -17.79
N ALA A 11 9.42 7.36 -17.30
CA ALA A 11 10.40 8.23 -16.66
C ALA A 11 10.87 7.64 -15.32
N VAL A 12 9.98 7.08 -14.52
CA VAL A 12 10.32 6.38 -13.27
C VAL A 12 11.28 5.22 -13.53
N LYS A 13 11.07 4.45 -14.59
CA LYS A 13 11.97 3.34 -14.97
C LYS A 13 13.35 3.77 -15.44
N THR A 14 13.49 5.00 -15.96
CA THR A 14 14.77 5.54 -16.43
C THR A 14 15.56 6.26 -15.34
N THR A 15 14.96 6.49 -14.17
CA THR A 15 15.71 6.98 -13.01
C THR A 15 16.70 5.90 -12.58
N GLY A 16 17.88 6.26 -12.09
CA GLY A 16 18.83 5.32 -11.50
C GLY A 16 18.27 4.49 -10.33
N LEU A 17 17.02 4.76 -9.94
CA LEU A 17 16.22 4.09 -8.91
C LEU A 17 15.58 2.76 -9.37
N THR A 18 15.99 2.24 -10.53
CA THR A 18 15.42 1.02 -11.15
C THR A 18 15.46 -0.23 -10.26
N GLY A 19 16.33 -0.28 -9.26
CA GLY A 19 16.37 -1.38 -8.29
C GLY A 19 15.15 -1.42 -7.35
N CYS A 20 14.38 -0.33 -7.29
CA CYS A 20 13.21 -0.21 -6.41
C CYS A 20 11.88 -0.47 -7.12
N VAL A 21 11.90 -0.59 -8.46
CA VAL A 21 10.71 -0.88 -9.27
C VAL A 21 10.73 -2.35 -9.69
N THR A 22 9.70 -3.08 -9.32
CA THR A 22 9.57 -4.50 -9.66
C THR A 22 9.00 -4.71 -11.07
N ALA A 23 9.21 -5.91 -11.62
CA ALA A 23 8.50 -6.31 -12.83
C ALA A 23 6.99 -6.46 -12.57
N PRO A 24 6.14 -6.25 -13.59
CA PRO A 24 4.72 -6.55 -13.48
C PRO A 24 4.48 -8.03 -13.14
N GLU A 25 3.45 -8.27 -12.34
CA GLU A 25 3.01 -9.62 -11.98
C GLU A 25 2.16 -10.25 -13.08
N THR A 26 2.25 -11.56 -13.21
CA THR A 26 1.39 -12.31 -14.12
C THR A 26 -0.01 -12.51 -13.52
N GLU A 27 -1.00 -12.67 -14.40
CA GLU A 27 -2.37 -12.98 -13.99
C GLU A 27 -2.43 -14.27 -13.14
N ASP A 28 -1.69 -15.29 -13.51
CA ASP A 28 -1.63 -16.57 -12.79
C ASP A 28 -1.10 -16.39 -11.37
N ASN A 29 -0.07 -15.56 -11.17
CA ASN A 29 0.46 -15.26 -9.83
C ASN A 29 -0.56 -14.55 -8.96
N LEU A 30 -1.28 -13.58 -9.53
CA LEU A 30 -2.33 -12.83 -8.81
C LEU A 30 -3.48 -13.77 -8.40
N LEU A 31 -3.93 -14.63 -9.30
CA LEU A 31 -4.96 -15.63 -9.00
C LEU A 31 -4.52 -16.64 -7.94
N LEU A 32 -3.27 -17.11 -8.01
CA LEU A 32 -2.71 -18.01 -7.00
C LEU A 32 -2.72 -17.38 -5.59
N PHE A 33 -2.41 -16.09 -5.50
CA PHE A 33 -2.50 -15.37 -4.23
C PHE A 33 -3.95 -15.28 -3.74
N GLU A 34 -4.88 -14.89 -4.61
CA GLU A 34 -6.30 -14.77 -4.28
C GLU A 34 -6.88 -16.12 -3.81
N ASP A 35 -6.56 -17.20 -4.49
CA ASP A 35 -6.98 -18.56 -4.10
C ASP A 35 -6.37 -19.01 -2.77
N LYS A 36 -5.06 -18.77 -2.58
CA LYS A 36 -4.34 -19.14 -1.35
C LYS A 36 -4.94 -18.51 -0.10
N TYR A 37 -5.35 -17.25 -0.19
CA TYR A 37 -5.86 -16.49 0.95
C TYR A 37 -7.38 -16.33 0.96
N ALA A 38 -8.09 -16.95 0.00
CA ALA A 38 -9.54 -16.83 -0.19
C ALA A 38 -9.99 -15.34 -0.17
N THR A 39 -9.25 -14.48 -0.90
CA THR A 39 -9.44 -13.04 -0.92
C THR A 39 -9.40 -12.49 -2.34
N HIS A 40 -9.76 -11.22 -2.52
CA HIS A 40 -9.61 -10.52 -3.79
C HIS A 40 -8.71 -9.31 -3.62
N ILE A 41 -7.71 -9.19 -4.48
CA ILE A 41 -6.85 -8.01 -4.55
C ILE A 41 -7.71 -6.84 -5.06
N PRO A 42 -7.74 -5.67 -4.37
CA PRO A 42 -8.47 -4.51 -4.82
C PRO A 42 -8.13 -4.13 -6.26
N LYS A 43 -9.15 -3.80 -7.06
CA LYS A 43 -9.04 -3.63 -8.52
C LYS A 43 -7.90 -2.71 -8.94
N ASP A 44 -7.81 -1.52 -8.35
CA ASP A 44 -6.81 -0.53 -8.74
C ASP A 44 -5.39 -0.95 -8.37
N TYR A 45 -5.25 -1.59 -7.21
CA TYR A 45 -3.98 -2.16 -6.78
C TYR A 45 -3.58 -3.38 -7.65
N ARG A 46 -4.52 -4.25 -7.99
CA ARG A 46 -4.30 -5.37 -8.91
C ARG A 46 -3.81 -4.88 -10.27
N GLN A 47 -4.41 -3.79 -10.78
CA GLN A 47 -3.98 -3.17 -12.03
C GLN A 47 -2.57 -2.59 -11.93
N LEU A 48 -2.20 -1.94 -10.81
CA LEU A 48 -0.83 -1.49 -10.59
C LEU A 48 0.14 -2.66 -10.69
N LEU A 49 -0.08 -3.72 -9.93
CA LEU A 49 0.80 -4.89 -9.91
C LEU A 49 0.93 -5.54 -11.28
N SER A 50 -0.16 -5.70 -12.03
CA SER A 50 -0.18 -6.41 -13.32
C SER A 50 0.43 -5.63 -14.48
N HIS A 51 0.39 -4.28 -14.46
CA HIS A 51 0.85 -3.46 -15.58
C HIS A 51 2.18 -2.74 -15.29
N PHE A 52 2.40 -2.34 -14.06
CA PHE A 52 3.52 -1.47 -13.70
C PHE A 52 4.49 -2.11 -12.70
N GLY A 53 4.04 -3.08 -11.91
CA GLY A 53 4.77 -3.58 -10.76
C GLY A 53 4.60 -2.69 -9.54
N ALA A 54 5.41 -2.90 -8.51
CA ALA A 54 5.40 -2.13 -7.27
C ALA A 54 6.65 -1.25 -7.15
N CYS A 55 6.60 -0.22 -6.31
CA CYS A 55 7.72 0.67 -6.04
C CYS A 55 8.00 0.74 -4.54
N HIS A 56 9.26 0.46 -4.15
CA HIS A 56 9.73 0.46 -2.76
C HIS A 56 10.54 1.71 -2.39
N PHE A 57 10.46 2.76 -3.19
CA PHE A 57 11.36 3.90 -3.04
C PHE A 57 10.83 5.01 -2.14
N VAL A 58 9.52 5.14 -2.04
CA VAL A 58 8.85 6.23 -1.31
C VAL A 58 7.87 5.63 -0.31
N ASP A 59 7.80 6.18 0.88
CA ASP A 59 6.80 5.80 1.87
C ASP A 59 5.39 6.28 1.50
N PRO A 60 4.38 5.43 1.67
CA PRO A 60 4.50 4.01 2.00
C PRO A 60 5.10 3.20 0.85
N GLN A 61 6.00 2.28 1.18
CA GLN A 61 6.52 1.33 0.20
C GLN A 61 5.38 0.41 -0.24
N ILE A 62 4.99 0.48 -1.51
CA ILE A 62 3.90 -0.36 -2.03
C ILE A 62 4.35 -1.82 -2.07
N TYR A 63 3.59 -2.71 -1.48
CA TYR A 63 3.90 -4.13 -1.44
C TYR A 63 3.89 -4.77 -2.83
N THR A 64 4.90 -5.59 -3.10
CA THR A 64 4.88 -6.57 -4.18
C THR A 64 3.96 -7.73 -3.80
N LEU A 65 3.66 -8.61 -4.75
CA LEU A 65 2.93 -9.85 -4.44
C LEU A 65 3.69 -10.74 -3.44
N LYS A 66 5.03 -10.72 -3.50
CA LYS A 66 5.89 -11.42 -2.54
C LYS A 66 5.80 -10.82 -1.13
N ASP A 67 5.71 -9.51 -1.02
CA ASP A 67 5.52 -8.83 0.27
C ASP A 67 4.14 -9.14 0.82
N LEU A 68 3.10 -9.10 -0.02
CA LEU A 68 1.76 -9.52 0.35
C LEU A 68 1.74 -10.97 0.86
N ASP A 69 2.40 -11.88 0.18
CA ASP A 69 2.46 -13.29 0.60
C ASP A 69 3.08 -13.46 1.98
N ARG A 70 4.00 -12.56 2.35
CA ARG A 70 4.65 -12.52 3.67
C ARG A 70 3.83 -11.81 4.73
N TYR A 71 3.29 -10.64 4.40
CA TYR A 71 2.74 -9.71 5.40
C TYR A 71 1.22 -9.80 5.57
N TYR A 72 0.50 -10.26 4.55
CA TYR A 72 -0.97 -10.37 4.58
C TYR A 72 -1.50 -11.17 5.78
N PRO A 73 -1.00 -12.40 6.05
CA PRO A 73 -1.48 -13.16 7.21
C PRO A 73 -1.12 -12.50 8.55
N LEU A 74 0.04 -11.84 8.65
CA LEU A 74 0.46 -11.13 9.86
C LEU A 74 -0.43 -9.92 10.11
N PHE A 75 -0.73 -9.17 9.05
CA PHE A 75 -1.63 -8.03 9.10
C PHE A 75 -3.04 -8.44 9.56
N LEU A 76 -3.59 -9.52 8.99
CA LEU A 76 -4.92 -10.01 9.39
C LEU A 76 -4.96 -10.44 10.86
N GLN A 77 -3.90 -11.10 11.34
CA GLN A 77 -3.80 -11.48 12.75
C GLN A 77 -3.78 -10.24 13.65
N GLN A 78 -2.96 -9.25 13.32
CA GLN A 78 -2.89 -7.98 14.07
C GLN A 78 -4.24 -7.24 14.02
N TRP A 79 -4.90 -7.23 12.85
CA TRP A 79 -6.21 -6.61 12.68
C TRP A 79 -7.28 -7.24 13.59
N GLU A 80 -7.31 -8.56 13.70
CA GLU A 80 -8.22 -9.25 14.61
C GLU A 80 -7.96 -8.93 16.08
N ASP A 81 -6.70 -8.68 16.46
CA ASP A 81 -6.38 -8.25 17.81
C ASP A 81 -6.86 -6.82 18.08
N TYR A 82 -6.62 -5.89 17.14
CA TYR A 82 -7.14 -4.51 17.25
C TYR A 82 -8.68 -4.45 17.29
N LYS A 83 -9.40 -5.28 16.55
CA LYS A 83 -10.87 -5.30 16.60
C LYS A 83 -11.45 -5.64 17.97
N LYS A 84 -10.70 -6.36 18.80
CA LYS A 84 -11.12 -6.68 20.18
C LYS A 84 -11.13 -5.42 21.06
N GLU A 85 -10.19 -4.51 20.82
CA GLU A 85 -10.03 -3.27 21.57
C GLU A 85 -10.83 -2.12 20.95
N TYR A 86 -10.96 -2.11 19.61
CA TYR A 86 -11.58 -1.04 18.83
C TYR A 86 -12.74 -1.58 17.97
N PRO A 87 -13.97 -1.73 18.52
CA PRO A 87 -15.11 -2.34 17.80
C PRO A 87 -15.48 -1.63 16.49
N LEU A 88 -15.14 -0.34 16.33
CA LEU A 88 -15.39 0.43 15.09
C LEU A 88 -14.69 -0.17 13.88
N LEU A 89 -13.55 -0.87 14.09
CA LEU A 89 -12.81 -1.57 13.02
C LEU A 89 -13.61 -2.70 12.37
N ASN A 90 -14.67 -3.21 13.00
CA ASN A 90 -15.55 -4.22 12.40
C ASN A 90 -16.29 -3.71 11.13
N ASN A 91 -16.36 -2.40 10.92
CA ASN A 91 -16.98 -1.81 9.73
C ASN A 91 -16.01 -1.64 8.55
N ILE A 92 -14.74 -1.93 8.76
CA ILE A 92 -13.66 -1.80 7.76
C ILE A 92 -13.35 -3.19 7.21
N ASP A 93 -13.21 -3.28 5.88
CA ASP A 93 -12.71 -4.48 5.18
C ASP A 93 -11.29 -4.21 4.64
N PRO A 94 -10.24 -4.42 5.47
CA PRO A 94 -8.91 -3.94 5.19
C PRO A 94 -8.15 -4.85 4.25
N PHE A 95 -7.40 -4.24 3.33
CA PHE A 95 -6.41 -4.94 2.50
C PHE A 95 -5.08 -4.18 2.56
N PRO A 96 -3.98 -4.76 3.10
CA PRO A 96 -2.70 -4.07 3.20
C PRO A 96 -2.12 -3.81 1.82
N VAL A 97 -1.65 -2.60 1.58
CA VAL A 97 -1.10 -2.19 0.27
C VAL A 97 0.34 -1.71 0.35
N GLY A 98 0.84 -1.45 1.56
CA GLY A 98 2.21 -0.98 1.75
C GLY A 98 2.58 -0.80 3.21
N SER A 99 3.81 -0.37 3.46
CA SER A 99 4.31 -0.06 4.81
C SER A 99 5.18 1.18 4.82
N PHE A 100 5.25 1.81 5.98
CA PHE A 100 6.14 2.92 6.26
C PHE A 100 7.41 2.41 6.95
N GLY A 101 8.47 3.23 6.92
CA GLY A 101 9.74 2.90 7.54
C GLY A 101 9.69 2.72 9.07
N ASP A 102 8.67 3.27 9.73
CA ASP A 102 8.40 3.11 11.17
C ASP A 102 7.64 1.82 11.53
N GLY A 103 7.25 1.02 10.55
CA GLY A 103 6.48 -0.21 10.74
C GLY A 103 4.97 -0.02 10.63
N SER A 104 4.47 1.20 10.47
CA SER A 104 3.05 1.45 10.19
C SER A 104 2.65 0.86 8.84
N VAL A 105 1.40 0.40 8.72
CA VAL A 105 0.88 -0.28 7.53
C VAL A 105 -0.15 0.59 6.82
N ALA A 106 0.07 0.85 5.53
CA ALA A 106 -0.95 1.40 4.67
C ALA A 106 -1.90 0.29 4.22
N PHE A 107 -3.20 0.47 4.44
CA PHE A 107 -4.22 -0.46 3.97
C PHE A 107 -5.37 0.26 3.27
N LEU A 108 -5.94 -0.40 2.28
CA LEU A 108 -7.13 0.03 1.59
C LEU A 108 -8.36 -0.60 2.27
N ASP A 109 -9.33 0.22 2.65
CA ASP A 109 -10.66 -0.28 3.02
C ASP A 109 -11.45 -0.58 1.75
N ARG A 110 -11.77 -1.86 1.51
CA ARG A 110 -12.49 -2.30 0.31
C ARG A 110 -13.93 -1.79 0.24
N ASN A 111 -14.51 -1.37 1.37
CA ASN A 111 -15.86 -0.80 1.41
C ASN A 111 -15.89 0.65 0.95
N SER A 112 -14.97 1.48 1.43
CA SER A 112 -14.90 2.92 1.12
C SER A 112 -13.93 3.26 -0.01
N LEU A 113 -13.02 2.35 -0.37
CA LEU A 113 -11.90 2.51 -1.29
C LEU A 113 -10.85 3.55 -0.83
N LYS A 114 -10.91 3.96 0.42
CA LYS A 114 -9.97 4.90 1.03
C LYS A 114 -8.74 4.17 1.57
N ILE A 115 -7.61 4.89 1.63
CA ILE A 115 -6.37 4.39 2.22
C ILE A 115 -6.22 4.96 3.62
N TYR A 116 -5.97 4.08 4.56
CA TYR A 116 -5.70 4.40 5.96
C TYR A 116 -4.31 3.92 6.36
N ILE A 117 -3.76 4.52 7.40
CA ILE A 117 -2.55 4.05 8.08
C ILE A 117 -2.97 3.37 9.37
N LEU A 118 -2.55 2.12 9.57
CA LEU A 118 -2.54 1.47 10.87
C LEU A 118 -1.22 1.81 11.55
N ILE A 119 -1.28 2.60 12.61
CA ILE A 119 -0.10 3.13 13.29
C ILE A 119 0.53 2.03 14.16
N HIS A 120 1.82 1.73 13.92
CA HIS A 120 2.54 0.63 14.58
C HIS A 120 2.59 0.78 16.10
N ASP A 121 2.91 1.97 16.60
CA ASP A 121 3.11 2.26 18.02
C ASP A 121 1.91 2.96 18.66
N PHE A 122 0.70 2.71 18.15
CA PHE A 122 -0.51 3.32 18.68
C PHE A 122 -0.68 2.97 20.16
N GLY A 123 -0.80 3.99 21.01
CA GLY A 123 -0.95 3.84 22.46
C GLY A 123 0.34 3.85 23.28
N ILE A 124 1.53 3.79 22.65
CA ILE A 124 2.80 3.89 23.38
C ILE A 124 3.20 5.34 23.65
N PHE A 125 2.81 6.27 22.77
CA PHE A 125 3.21 7.68 22.83
C PHE A 125 2.07 8.69 22.94
N SER A 126 0.80 8.27 22.95
CA SER A 126 -0.32 9.20 23.03
C SER A 126 -0.97 9.18 24.42
N ASP A 127 -0.68 10.20 25.22
CA ASP A 127 -1.52 10.58 26.38
C ASP A 127 -2.86 11.22 25.92
N ASP A 128 -2.95 11.64 24.64
CA ASP A 128 -4.14 12.16 23.97
C ASP A 128 -4.69 11.13 22.98
N VAL A 129 -5.38 10.17 23.48
CA VAL A 129 -5.98 9.11 22.68
C VAL A 129 -7.21 9.63 21.96
N GLY A 130 -7.05 9.98 20.71
CA GLY A 130 -8.14 9.75 19.77
C GLY A 130 -8.39 8.22 19.73
N ASP A 131 -9.61 7.78 20.00
CA ASP A 131 -9.97 6.38 20.26
C ASP A 131 -9.79 5.42 19.05
N PHE A 132 -8.90 5.70 18.10
CA PHE A 132 -8.83 4.95 16.86
C PHE A 132 -7.39 4.79 16.33
N PRO A 133 -6.91 3.54 16.14
CA PRO A 133 -5.52 3.26 15.72
C PRO A 133 -5.25 3.54 14.24
N CYS A 134 -6.21 4.07 13.51
CA CYS A 134 -6.11 4.27 12.07
C CYS A 134 -6.38 5.73 11.70
N GLU A 135 -5.54 6.29 10.84
CA GLU A 135 -5.73 7.62 10.26
C GLU A 135 -6.02 7.51 8.76
N LEU A 136 -6.93 8.36 8.27
CA LEU A 136 -7.15 8.52 6.83
C LEU A 136 -5.90 9.17 6.22
N CYS A 137 -5.36 8.51 5.18
CA CYS A 137 -4.17 8.97 4.50
C CYS A 137 -4.48 9.51 3.10
N PHE A 138 -5.27 8.75 2.32
CA PHE A 138 -5.65 9.12 0.95
C PHE A 138 -7.12 8.78 0.70
N GLU A 139 -7.79 9.59 -0.10
CA GLU A 139 -9.18 9.38 -0.48
C GLU A 139 -9.37 8.17 -1.41
N ASN A 140 -8.30 7.74 -2.09
CA ASN A 140 -8.30 6.56 -2.94
C ASN A 140 -6.86 6.10 -3.26
N PHE A 141 -6.73 4.89 -3.81
CA PHE A 141 -5.44 4.32 -4.17
C PHE A 141 -4.71 5.13 -5.28
N GLY A 142 -5.47 5.81 -6.15
CA GLY A 142 -4.91 6.67 -7.19
C GLY A 142 -4.10 7.83 -6.62
N GLU A 143 -4.61 8.51 -5.61
CA GLU A 143 -3.90 9.62 -4.94
C GLU A 143 -2.58 9.18 -4.32
N LEU A 144 -2.56 7.99 -3.68
CA LEU A 144 -1.33 7.40 -3.16
C LEU A 144 -0.28 7.24 -4.27
N VAL A 145 -0.68 6.65 -5.40
CA VAL A 145 0.23 6.40 -6.53
C VAL A 145 0.68 7.70 -7.19
N GLU A 146 -0.21 8.67 -7.34
CA GLU A 146 0.11 10.00 -7.88
C GLU A 146 1.17 10.71 -7.03
N MET A 147 0.98 10.74 -5.73
CA MET A 147 1.95 11.30 -4.78
C MET A 147 3.32 10.64 -4.93
N GLN A 148 3.38 9.32 -5.02
CA GLN A 148 4.66 8.60 -5.19
C GLN A 148 5.36 8.97 -6.50
N VAL A 149 4.62 9.04 -7.60
CA VAL A 149 5.16 9.43 -8.91
C VAL A 149 5.71 10.86 -8.86
N GLU A 150 4.98 11.80 -8.26
CA GLU A 150 5.42 13.19 -8.13
C GLU A 150 6.73 13.30 -7.32
N ILE A 151 6.84 12.58 -6.20
CA ILE A 151 8.07 12.56 -5.40
C ILE A 151 9.24 11.99 -6.19
N ILE A 152 9.05 10.89 -6.91
CA ILE A 152 10.11 10.27 -7.71
C ILE A 152 10.60 11.22 -8.80
N LEU A 153 9.68 11.87 -9.52
CA LEU A 153 10.04 12.84 -10.56
C LEU A 153 10.74 14.08 -9.99
N TYR A 154 10.31 14.55 -8.82
CA TYR A 154 10.98 15.63 -8.11
C TYR A 154 12.42 15.27 -7.71
N LEU A 155 12.62 14.08 -7.11
CA LEU A 155 13.95 13.61 -6.73
C LEU A 155 14.88 13.47 -7.94
N GLN A 156 14.35 13.01 -9.08
CA GLN A 156 15.09 12.95 -10.34
C GLN A 156 15.58 14.34 -10.80
N GLN A 157 14.72 15.37 -10.70
CA GLN A 157 15.08 16.75 -11.03
C GLN A 157 16.16 17.30 -10.09
N CYS A 158 16.17 16.86 -8.84
CA CYS A 158 17.19 17.22 -7.85
C CYS A 158 18.52 16.44 -8.01
N GLY A 159 18.64 15.54 -8.99
CA GLY A 159 19.85 14.76 -9.26
C GLY A 159 20.10 13.63 -8.24
N VAL A 160 19.06 13.20 -7.54
CA VAL A 160 19.10 11.99 -6.70
C VAL A 160 18.95 10.78 -7.62
N SER A 161 19.99 9.95 -7.67
CA SER A 161 20.05 8.72 -8.48
C SER A 161 20.31 7.49 -7.60
#